data_003044dbab540017f8b70658c130ee19
#
_entry.id   003044dbab540017f8b70658c130ee19
#
_cell.length_a   1.000
_cell.length_b   1.000
_cell.length_c   1.000
_cell.angle_alpha   90.00
_cell.angle_beta   90.00
_cell.angle_gamma   90.00
#
_symmetry.space_group_name_H-M   'P 1'
#
loop_
_entity.id
_entity.type
_entity.pdbx_description
1 polymer ?
#
loop_
_entity_poly.entity_id
_entity_poly.type
_entity_poly.pdbx_seq_one_letter_code
_entity_poly.pdbx_strand_id
1 'polypeptide(L)'
;IPEDAWVLSPNAFDQPKPAARHTVSFTRGIPTALDGKAMDPVTLIETLEAVGGPYGIGRGIHVGDTVLGTKGRVAFEAPAADILLTAHRELEKLVLSGPQQRIKDQVATQYGDFVHEGKQLDPVCRDIEALLTSAQQRVTGDVKIVLRPGNLFIEGVISPHSLLAATKGVYGEKAGEWTPADALGYSRILSLPGILQTRAGGKK
;
A
#
# COMPACT_ATOMS: atom_id res chain seq x y z
N ILE A 1 -2.44 -12.21 24.21
CA ILE A 1 -1.45 -11.27 24.77
C ILE A 1 -2.24 -10.32 25.65
N PRO A 2 -1.87 -10.15 26.92
CA PRO A 2 -2.54 -9.23 27.82
C PRO A 2 -2.31 -7.77 27.35
N GLU A 3 -3.21 -6.86 27.74
CA GLU A 3 -3.22 -5.48 27.26
C GLU A 3 -1.99 -4.69 27.73
N ASP A 4 -1.45 -5.03 28.88
CA ASP A 4 -0.24 -4.42 29.46
C ASP A 4 1.06 -4.83 28.77
N ALA A 5 1.02 -5.82 27.86
CA ALA A 5 2.17 -6.18 27.03
C ALA A 5 2.39 -5.22 25.85
N TRP A 6 1.40 -4.39 25.52
CA TRP A 6 1.49 -3.40 24.45
C TRP A 6 2.13 -2.12 24.96
N VAL A 7 3.33 -1.79 24.45
CA VAL A 7 4.16 -0.67 24.94
C VAL A 7 3.85 0.64 24.22
N LEU A 8 3.68 0.59 22.88
CA LEU A 8 3.41 1.77 22.06
C LEU A 8 1.91 2.16 22.06
N SER A 9 1.05 1.23 22.40
CA SER A 9 -0.40 1.41 22.34
C SER A 9 -1.12 0.98 23.64
N PRO A 10 -0.60 1.31 24.85
CA PRO A 10 -1.17 0.83 26.09
C PRO A 10 -2.63 1.30 26.25
N ASN A 11 -3.50 0.39 26.68
CA ASN A 11 -4.92 0.65 26.95
C ASN A 11 -5.71 1.26 25.77
N ALA A 12 -5.25 1.08 24.52
CA ALA A 12 -5.87 1.70 23.35
C ALA A 12 -7.35 1.35 23.18
N PHE A 13 -7.76 0.15 23.61
CA PHE A 13 -9.14 -0.33 23.52
C PHE A 13 -9.94 -0.16 24.81
N ASP A 14 -9.27 -0.07 25.95
CA ASP A 14 -9.91 0.17 27.24
C ASP A 14 -10.29 1.65 27.43
N GLN A 15 -9.55 2.54 26.77
CA GLN A 15 -9.78 3.99 26.79
C GLN A 15 -9.91 4.54 25.36
N PRO A 16 -10.96 4.19 24.61
CA PRO A 16 -11.10 4.53 23.22
C PRO A 16 -11.15 6.05 23.01
N LYS A 17 -10.35 6.54 22.08
CA LYS A 17 -10.32 7.96 21.71
C LYS A 17 -11.30 8.27 20.57
N PRO A 18 -11.82 9.52 20.51
CA PRO A 18 -12.59 9.98 19.35
C PRO A 18 -11.73 9.92 18.08
N ALA A 19 -12.38 9.78 16.93
CA ALA A 19 -11.68 9.73 15.64
C ALA A 19 -10.83 10.98 15.42
N ALA A 20 -9.59 10.79 14.96
CA ALA A 20 -8.69 11.86 14.58
C ALA A 20 -8.41 11.80 13.07
N ARG A 21 -8.24 12.98 12.46
CA ARG A 21 -7.90 13.12 11.04
C ARG A 21 -6.52 13.72 10.90
N HIS A 22 -5.74 13.13 10.00
CA HIS A 22 -4.41 13.63 9.67
C HIS A 22 -4.21 13.58 8.16
N THR A 23 -3.23 14.35 7.67
CA THR A 23 -2.81 14.33 6.27
C THR A 23 -1.33 14.00 6.21
N VAL A 24 -0.99 12.88 5.54
CA VAL A 24 0.40 12.50 5.28
C VAL A 24 0.75 12.92 3.87
N SER A 25 1.81 13.72 3.72
CA SER A 25 2.30 14.18 2.41
C SER A 25 3.50 13.37 1.95
N PHE A 26 3.52 13.04 0.66
CA PHE A 26 4.59 12.29 0.01
C PHE A 26 5.18 13.07 -1.16
N THR A 27 6.49 12.95 -1.35
CA THR A 27 7.22 13.47 -2.51
C THR A 27 8.07 12.36 -3.10
N ARG A 28 7.76 11.93 -4.32
CA ARG A 28 8.46 10.82 -5.00
C ARG A 28 8.54 9.55 -4.14
N GLY A 29 7.41 9.20 -3.51
CA GLY A 29 7.29 8.03 -2.64
C GLY A 29 7.83 8.20 -1.22
N ILE A 30 8.51 9.29 -0.91
CA ILE A 30 9.09 9.55 0.40
C ILE A 30 8.09 10.39 1.23
N PRO A 31 7.73 9.99 2.46
CA PRO A 31 6.91 10.81 3.34
C PRO A 31 7.70 12.05 3.78
N THR A 32 7.10 13.24 3.68
CA THR A 32 7.78 14.52 3.87
C THR A 32 7.11 15.44 4.86
N ALA A 33 5.82 15.23 5.16
CA ALA A 33 5.08 16.11 6.07
C ALA A 33 3.90 15.39 6.72
N LEU A 34 3.51 15.87 7.89
CA LEU A 34 2.26 15.52 8.58
C LEU A 34 1.49 16.81 8.85
N ASP A 35 0.20 16.84 8.45
CA ASP A 35 -0.72 17.99 8.63
C ASP A 35 -0.14 19.31 8.08
N GLY A 36 0.55 19.25 6.95
CA GLY A 36 1.19 20.37 6.29
C GLY A 36 2.51 20.83 6.93
N LYS A 37 2.94 20.21 8.03
CA LYS A 37 4.23 20.50 8.67
C LYS A 37 5.29 19.58 8.13
N ALA A 38 6.28 20.13 7.43
CA ALA A 38 7.44 19.37 6.95
C ALA A 38 8.28 18.85 8.13
N MET A 39 8.74 17.62 8.01
CA MET A 39 9.52 16.92 9.03
C MET A 39 10.63 16.10 8.37
N ASP A 40 11.74 15.93 9.07
CA ASP A 40 12.72 14.91 8.71
C ASP A 40 12.14 13.51 8.92
N PRO A 41 12.69 12.47 8.27
CA PRO A 41 12.10 11.13 8.30
C PRO A 41 11.98 10.53 9.70
N VAL A 42 12.94 10.77 10.58
CA VAL A 42 12.93 10.21 11.95
C VAL A 42 11.82 10.88 12.77
N THR A 43 11.79 12.20 12.80
CA THR A 43 10.75 12.98 13.50
C THR A 43 9.35 12.63 12.99
N LEU A 44 9.19 12.39 11.68
CA LEU A 44 7.90 12.03 11.10
C LEU A 44 7.44 10.65 11.59
N ILE A 45 8.34 9.65 11.58
CA ILE A 45 8.05 8.30 12.07
C ILE A 45 7.68 8.34 13.56
N GLU A 46 8.50 8.98 14.40
CA GLU A 46 8.24 9.11 15.84
C GLU A 46 6.90 9.82 16.13
N THR A 47 6.58 10.86 15.33
CA THR A 47 5.30 11.55 15.46
C THR A 47 4.12 10.63 15.09
N LEU A 48 4.23 9.86 14.02
CA LEU A 48 3.20 8.90 13.61
C LEU A 48 3.06 7.75 14.60
N GLU A 49 4.15 7.29 15.24
CA GLU A 49 4.10 6.34 16.36
C GLU A 49 3.24 6.90 17.50
N ALA A 50 3.54 8.13 17.93
CA ALA A 50 2.82 8.80 19.01
C ALA A 50 1.35 9.09 18.66
N VAL A 51 1.05 9.35 17.39
CA VAL A 51 -0.32 9.61 16.90
C VAL A 51 -1.12 8.33 16.76
N GLY A 52 -0.53 7.26 16.22
CA GLY A 52 -1.22 6.00 15.91
C GLY A 52 -1.36 5.07 17.11
N GLY A 53 -0.37 5.05 18.01
CA GLY A 53 -0.32 4.17 19.16
C GLY A 53 -1.60 4.23 20.02
N PRO A 54 -2.09 5.42 20.44
CA PRO A 54 -3.29 5.55 21.25
C PRO A 54 -4.58 4.99 20.62
N TYR A 55 -4.56 4.67 19.33
CA TYR A 55 -5.66 4.01 18.62
C TYR A 55 -5.45 2.50 18.44
N GLY A 56 -4.32 1.94 18.90
CA GLY A 56 -3.98 0.53 18.67
C GLY A 56 -3.67 0.19 17.23
N ILE A 57 -3.32 1.19 16.41
CA ILE A 57 -2.93 0.99 15.02
C ILE A 57 -1.60 0.23 14.97
N GLY A 58 -1.45 -0.66 13.99
CA GLY A 58 -0.22 -1.42 13.77
C GLY A 58 0.06 -2.53 14.77
N ARG A 59 -0.90 -2.89 15.64
CA ARG A 59 -0.82 -4.11 16.45
C ARG A 59 -0.97 -5.34 15.57
N GLY A 60 -0.09 -6.30 15.71
CA GLY A 60 -0.18 -7.54 14.97
C GLY A 60 0.45 -8.74 15.68
N ILE A 61 0.00 -9.93 15.27
CA ILE A 61 0.62 -11.20 15.62
C ILE A 61 0.97 -11.90 14.33
N HIS A 62 2.27 -12.10 14.10
CA HIS A 62 2.77 -12.82 12.95
C HIS A 62 3.18 -14.24 13.33
N VAL A 63 2.75 -15.21 12.52
CA VAL A 63 3.21 -16.59 12.58
C VAL A 63 3.87 -16.93 11.25
N GLY A 64 5.16 -17.18 11.27
CA GLY A 64 5.94 -17.41 10.04
C GLY A 64 7.09 -18.38 10.25
N ASP A 65 7.77 -18.70 9.17
CA ASP A 65 8.96 -19.51 9.19
C ASP A 65 10.15 -18.70 9.70
N THR A 66 10.96 -19.35 10.55
CA THR A 66 12.25 -18.81 10.96
C THR A 66 13.34 -19.29 9.99
N VAL A 67 14.49 -18.63 9.97
CA VAL A 67 15.67 -19.06 9.17
C VAL A 67 16.10 -20.48 9.52
N LEU A 68 15.77 -20.96 10.72
CA LEU A 68 16.08 -22.32 11.17
C LEU A 68 15.04 -23.38 10.72
N GLY A 69 14.04 -22.99 9.93
CA GLY A 69 13.01 -23.88 9.41
C GLY A 69 11.91 -24.26 10.42
N THR A 70 11.84 -23.58 11.56
CA THR A 70 10.77 -23.75 12.57
C THR A 70 9.77 -22.62 12.48
N LYS A 71 8.52 -22.86 12.93
CA LYS A 71 7.53 -21.77 13.06
C LYS A 71 7.84 -20.90 14.26
N GLY A 72 7.85 -19.61 14.04
CA GLY A 72 7.91 -18.58 15.08
C GLY A 72 6.60 -17.82 15.20
N ARG A 73 6.33 -17.25 16.37
CA ARG A 73 5.21 -16.35 16.60
C ARG A 73 5.74 -15.08 17.27
N VAL A 74 5.48 -13.93 16.66
CA VAL A 74 5.89 -12.63 17.16
C VAL A 74 4.67 -11.73 17.28
N ALA A 75 4.52 -11.05 18.42
CA ALA A 75 3.63 -9.91 18.55
C ALA A 75 4.46 -8.65 18.31
N PHE A 76 3.90 -7.71 17.61
CA PHE A 76 4.57 -6.45 17.28
C PHE A 76 3.60 -5.29 17.32
N GLU A 77 4.15 -4.10 17.47
CA GLU A 77 3.48 -2.82 17.34
C GLU A 77 4.28 -1.98 16.34
N ALA A 78 3.60 -1.45 15.34
CA ALA A 78 4.23 -0.65 14.30
C ALA A 78 3.25 0.41 13.77
N PRO A 79 2.78 1.35 14.62
CA PRO A 79 1.79 2.35 14.23
C PRO A 79 2.21 3.18 13.02
N ALA A 80 3.42 3.74 13.03
CA ALA A 80 3.92 4.54 11.91
C ALA A 80 4.05 3.74 10.62
N ALA A 81 4.55 2.51 10.70
CA ALA A 81 4.71 1.65 9.53
C ALA A 81 3.34 1.33 8.90
N ASP A 82 2.35 0.96 9.69
CA ASP A 82 1.01 0.65 9.20
C ASP A 82 0.36 1.88 8.54
N ILE A 83 0.46 3.06 9.17
CA ILE A 83 -0.04 4.31 8.62
C ILE A 83 0.67 4.65 7.30
N LEU A 84 2.00 4.61 7.28
CA LEU A 84 2.80 4.99 6.10
C LEU A 84 2.59 4.04 4.94
N LEU A 85 2.64 2.72 5.18
CA LEU A 85 2.45 1.71 4.13
C LEU A 85 1.05 1.77 3.54
N THR A 86 0.02 1.92 4.39
CA THR A 86 -1.36 2.04 3.94
C THR A 86 -1.59 3.32 3.13
N ALA A 87 -1.15 4.46 3.64
CA ALA A 87 -1.29 5.74 2.95
C ALA A 87 -0.51 5.78 1.62
N HIS A 88 0.73 5.31 1.63
CA HIS A 88 1.57 5.24 0.43
C HIS A 88 0.94 4.35 -0.65
N ARG A 89 0.44 3.18 -0.28
CA ARG A 89 -0.21 2.26 -1.22
C ARG A 89 -1.45 2.88 -1.88
N GLU A 90 -2.25 3.64 -1.15
CA GLU A 90 -3.41 4.33 -1.72
C GLU A 90 -3.00 5.46 -2.68
N LEU A 91 -1.92 6.18 -2.39
CA LEU A 91 -1.36 7.15 -3.31
C LEU A 91 -0.83 6.49 -4.59
N GLU A 92 -0.15 5.36 -4.48
CA GLU A 92 0.31 4.57 -5.62
C GLU A 92 -0.84 4.11 -6.52
N LYS A 93 -1.95 3.67 -5.95
CA LYS A 93 -3.14 3.28 -6.73
C LYS A 93 -3.69 4.42 -7.59
N LEU A 94 -3.56 5.66 -7.12
CA LEU A 94 -4.01 6.83 -7.86
C LEU A 94 -3.06 7.22 -9.01
N VAL A 95 -1.75 6.94 -8.85
CA VAL A 95 -0.68 7.48 -9.72
C VAL A 95 -0.09 6.44 -10.66
N LEU A 96 0.04 5.19 -10.21
CA LEU A 96 0.66 4.12 -10.99
C LEU A 96 -0.36 3.37 -11.85
N SER A 97 0.05 2.96 -13.04
CA SER A 97 -0.74 2.05 -13.85
C SER A 97 -0.86 0.66 -13.19
N GLY A 98 -1.90 -0.10 -13.53
CA GLY A 98 -2.09 -1.45 -13.02
C GLY A 98 -0.89 -2.39 -13.25
N PRO A 99 -0.25 -2.40 -14.44
CA PRO A 99 0.99 -3.15 -14.65
C PRO A 99 2.14 -2.73 -13.74
N GLN A 100 2.35 -1.41 -13.53
CA GLN A 100 3.39 -0.92 -12.62
C GLN A 100 3.17 -1.42 -11.18
N GLN A 101 1.94 -1.34 -10.67
CA GLN A 101 1.60 -1.83 -9.34
C GLN A 101 1.90 -3.32 -9.19
N ARG A 102 1.46 -4.15 -10.15
CA ARG A 102 1.69 -5.61 -10.10
C ARG A 102 3.16 -5.97 -10.08
N ILE A 103 3.98 -5.38 -10.94
CA ILE A 103 5.43 -5.66 -10.97
C ILE A 103 6.08 -5.20 -9.67
N LYS A 104 5.74 -3.99 -9.21
CA LYS A 104 6.26 -3.47 -7.94
C LYS A 104 5.95 -4.41 -6.77
N ASP A 105 4.70 -4.87 -6.64
CA ASP A 105 4.29 -5.76 -5.55
C ASP A 105 5.06 -7.09 -5.56
N GLN A 106 5.32 -7.63 -6.75
CA GLN A 106 6.11 -8.86 -6.91
C GLN A 106 7.56 -8.69 -6.44
N VAL A 107 8.23 -7.65 -6.93
CA VAL A 107 9.65 -7.42 -6.56
C VAL A 107 9.80 -6.94 -5.12
N ALA A 108 8.82 -6.21 -4.58
CA ALA A 108 8.84 -5.76 -3.19
C ALA A 108 8.80 -6.93 -2.20
N THR A 109 8.02 -7.97 -2.50
CA THR A 109 8.00 -9.20 -1.68
C THR A 109 9.38 -9.87 -1.68
N GLN A 110 9.99 -10.05 -2.85
CA GLN A 110 11.32 -10.65 -2.95
C GLN A 110 12.40 -9.79 -2.27
N TYR A 111 12.31 -8.47 -2.40
CA TYR A 111 13.22 -7.55 -1.70
C TYR A 111 13.10 -7.68 -0.18
N GLY A 112 11.87 -7.77 0.32
CA GLY A 112 11.61 -8.01 1.75
C GLY A 112 12.24 -9.31 2.24
N ASP A 113 12.13 -10.40 1.48
CA ASP A 113 12.75 -11.70 1.81
C ASP A 113 14.28 -11.57 1.86
N PHE A 114 14.92 -10.92 0.86
CA PHE A 114 16.35 -10.70 0.87
C PHE A 114 16.82 -9.89 2.07
N VAL A 115 16.12 -8.83 2.42
CA VAL A 115 16.45 -8.01 3.60
C VAL A 115 16.26 -8.81 4.89
N HIS A 116 15.17 -9.57 5.01
CA HIS A 116 14.89 -10.41 6.18
C HIS A 116 15.96 -11.50 6.38
N GLU A 117 16.45 -12.07 5.30
CA GLU A 117 17.51 -13.10 5.34
C GLU A 117 18.94 -12.53 5.45
N GLY A 118 19.11 -11.22 5.59
CA GLY A 118 20.42 -10.57 5.67
C GLY A 118 21.19 -10.49 4.34
N LYS A 119 20.49 -10.62 3.21
CA LYS A 119 21.02 -10.60 1.84
C LYS A 119 20.93 -9.23 1.17
N GLN A 120 20.74 -8.16 1.93
CA GLN A 120 20.58 -6.80 1.42
C GLN A 120 21.78 -6.26 0.60
N LEU A 121 22.94 -6.92 0.67
CA LEU A 121 24.13 -6.58 -0.11
C LEU A 121 24.21 -7.33 -1.45
N ASP A 122 23.30 -8.26 -1.73
CA ASP A 122 23.24 -8.94 -3.03
C ASP A 122 22.98 -7.91 -4.14
N PRO A 123 23.68 -7.98 -5.29
CA PRO A 123 23.48 -7.06 -6.41
C PRO A 123 22.03 -6.94 -6.89
N VAL A 124 21.24 -8.01 -6.82
CA VAL A 124 19.82 -8.00 -7.20
C VAL A 124 19.01 -6.98 -6.39
N CYS A 125 19.40 -6.69 -5.14
CA CYS A 125 18.74 -5.66 -4.34
C CYS A 125 18.92 -4.27 -4.96
N ARG A 126 20.06 -3.99 -5.58
CA ARG A 126 20.30 -2.71 -6.30
C ARG A 126 19.45 -2.61 -7.55
N ASP A 127 19.24 -3.71 -8.27
CA ASP A 127 18.39 -3.74 -9.46
C ASP A 127 16.93 -3.49 -9.07
N ILE A 128 16.45 -4.12 -8.00
CA ILE A 128 15.10 -3.88 -7.47
C ILE A 128 14.93 -2.44 -7.00
N GLU A 129 15.88 -1.90 -6.25
CA GLU A 129 15.84 -0.50 -5.79
C GLU A 129 15.81 0.50 -6.95
N ALA A 130 16.55 0.24 -8.04
CA ALA A 130 16.50 1.07 -9.23
C ALA A 130 15.10 1.05 -9.88
N LEU A 131 14.47 -0.12 -9.97
CA LEU A 131 13.09 -0.26 -10.45
C LEU A 131 12.11 0.48 -9.54
N LEU A 132 12.21 0.28 -8.23
CA LEU A 132 11.35 0.95 -7.25
C LEU A 132 11.53 2.48 -7.32
N THR A 133 12.75 2.97 -7.36
CA THR A 133 13.07 4.40 -7.48
C THR A 133 12.44 4.99 -8.75
N SER A 134 12.53 4.28 -9.88
CA SER A 134 11.90 4.69 -11.13
C SER A 134 10.38 4.77 -11.01
N ALA A 135 9.74 3.78 -10.39
CA ALA A 135 8.30 3.75 -10.20
C ALA A 135 7.80 4.90 -9.31
N GLN A 136 8.60 5.32 -8.33
CA GLN A 136 8.22 6.34 -7.34
C GLN A 136 8.31 7.79 -7.86
N GLN A 137 8.85 8.06 -9.04
CA GLN A 137 9.10 9.43 -9.53
C GLN A 137 7.86 10.33 -9.56
N ARG A 138 6.68 9.77 -9.73
CA ARG A 138 5.40 10.50 -9.75
C ARG A 138 4.53 10.26 -8.53
N VAL A 139 4.96 9.44 -7.57
CA VAL A 139 4.20 9.15 -6.35
C VAL A 139 4.36 10.33 -5.38
N THR A 140 3.64 11.40 -5.68
CA THR A 140 3.66 12.67 -4.96
C THR A 140 2.23 13.12 -4.71
N GLY A 141 1.93 13.51 -3.46
CA GLY A 141 0.59 13.95 -3.10
C GLY A 141 0.30 13.82 -1.61
N ASP A 142 -0.95 14.09 -1.27
CA ASP A 142 -1.46 14.10 0.09
C ASP A 142 -2.48 12.97 0.30
N VAL A 143 -2.34 12.25 1.40
CA VAL A 143 -3.26 11.20 1.80
C VAL A 143 -3.94 11.59 3.11
N LYS A 144 -5.25 11.72 3.08
CA LYS A 144 -6.08 12.01 4.25
C LYS A 144 -6.45 10.72 4.94
N ILE A 145 -6.06 10.58 6.19
CA ILE A 145 -6.31 9.41 7.02
C ILE A 145 -7.24 9.74 8.18
N VAL A 146 -8.02 8.75 8.61
CA VAL A 146 -8.83 8.81 9.83
C VAL A 146 -8.43 7.66 10.73
N LEU A 147 -8.00 7.99 11.93
CA LEU A 147 -7.69 7.02 12.98
C LEU A 147 -8.90 6.82 13.88
N ARG A 148 -9.24 5.58 14.14
CA ARG A 148 -10.25 5.14 15.10
C ARG A 148 -9.70 3.98 15.91
N PRO A 149 -10.20 3.67 17.10
CA PRO A 149 -9.73 2.52 17.84
C PRO A 149 -9.70 1.24 17.00
N GLY A 150 -8.51 0.68 16.79
CA GLY A 150 -8.25 -0.51 15.97
C GLY A 150 -8.45 -0.36 14.46
N ASN A 151 -8.64 0.85 13.94
CA ASN A 151 -8.91 1.04 12.51
C ASN A 151 -8.24 2.29 11.94
N LEU A 152 -7.57 2.11 10.80
CA LEU A 152 -7.04 3.15 9.94
C LEU A 152 -7.88 3.19 8.66
N PHE A 153 -8.50 4.33 8.36
CA PHE A 153 -9.30 4.54 7.18
C PHE A 153 -8.71 5.65 6.30
N ILE A 154 -8.65 5.42 5.00
CA ILE A 154 -8.24 6.45 4.03
C ILE A 154 -9.48 7.21 3.57
N GLU A 155 -9.56 8.48 3.94
CA GLU A 155 -10.67 9.37 3.61
C GLU A 155 -10.55 9.98 2.21
N GLY A 156 -9.31 10.15 1.71
CA GLY A 156 -9.08 10.69 0.38
C GLY A 156 -7.61 10.79 0.01
N VAL A 157 -7.35 10.85 -1.29
CA VAL A 157 -6.01 10.97 -1.87
C VAL A 157 -6.02 12.07 -2.92
N ILE A 158 -5.03 12.96 -2.88
CA ILE A 158 -4.85 14.07 -3.82
C ILE A 158 -3.44 13.99 -4.40
N SER A 159 -3.33 14.05 -5.75
CA SER A 159 -2.03 14.06 -6.43
C SER A 159 -2.10 14.89 -7.71
N PRO A 160 -1.04 15.67 -8.03
CA PRO A 160 -0.92 16.33 -9.32
C PRO A 160 -0.73 15.32 -10.48
N HIS A 161 -0.41 14.06 -10.17
CA HIS A 161 -0.22 12.98 -11.14
C HIS A 161 -1.38 11.96 -11.15
N SER A 162 -2.56 12.38 -10.70
CA SER A 162 -3.75 11.53 -10.62
C SER A 162 -4.17 10.99 -11.99
N LEU A 163 -4.12 9.68 -12.18
CA LEU A 163 -4.66 9.02 -13.36
C LEU A 163 -6.18 9.14 -13.43
N LEU A 164 -6.84 9.19 -12.27
CA LEU A 164 -8.29 9.40 -12.20
C LEU A 164 -8.69 10.78 -12.73
N ALA A 165 -7.94 11.84 -12.36
CA ALA A 165 -8.19 13.19 -12.86
C ALA A 165 -7.85 13.35 -14.36
N ALA A 166 -6.93 12.53 -14.87
CA ALA A 166 -6.58 12.50 -16.31
C ALA A 166 -7.64 11.79 -17.15
N THR A 167 -8.54 11.03 -16.54
CA THR A 167 -9.60 10.29 -17.26
C THR A 167 -10.66 11.26 -17.79
N LYS A 168 -11.00 11.16 -19.08
CA LYS A 168 -12.04 11.99 -19.70
C LYS A 168 -13.44 11.43 -19.57
N GLY A 169 -13.57 10.18 -19.15
CA GLY A 169 -14.86 9.49 -18.94
C GLY A 169 -15.30 9.53 -17.48
N VAL A 170 -16.58 9.23 -17.26
CA VAL A 170 -17.15 8.99 -15.93
C VAL A 170 -17.35 7.49 -15.75
N TYR A 171 -16.82 6.93 -14.68
CA TYR A 171 -16.91 5.50 -14.43
C TYR A 171 -18.36 5.01 -14.43
N GLY A 172 -18.65 4.04 -15.30
CA GLY A 172 -19.97 3.43 -15.42
C GLY A 172 -21.04 4.26 -16.14
N GLU A 173 -20.80 5.55 -16.47
CA GLU A 173 -21.82 6.44 -17.01
C GLU A 173 -21.51 6.93 -18.42
N LYS A 174 -20.25 7.27 -18.72
CA LYS A 174 -19.87 7.86 -20.00
C LYS A 174 -18.47 7.45 -20.43
N ALA A 175 -18.36 6.80 -21.56
CA ALA A 175 -17.09 6.52 -22.21
C ALA A 175 -16.44 7.82 -22.71
N GLY A 176 -15.17 8.06 -22.35
CA GLY A 176 -14.42 9.25 -22.77
C GLY A 176 -13.64 9.05 -24.05
N GLU A 177 -12.91 7.94 -24.16
CA GLU A 177 -11.91 7.69 -25.22
C GLU A 177 -12.15 6.38 -25.98
N TRP A 178 -13.24 5.68 -25.72
CA TRP A 178 -13.64 4.44 -26.39
C TRP A 178 -15.17 4.39 -26.58
N THR A 179 -15.61 3.56 -27.51
CA THR A 179 -17.03 3.35 -27.85
C THR A 179 -17.51 1.97 -27.39
N PRO A 180 -18.83 1.72 -27.31
CA PRO A 180 -19.36 0.38 -27.07
C PRO A 180 -18.90 -0.67 -28.09
N ALA A 181 -18.64 -0.26 -29.34
CA ALA A 181 -18.10 -1.15 -30.37
C ALA A 181 -16.66 -1.58 -30.07
N ASP A 182 -15.83 -0.66 -29.56
CA ASP A 182 -14.47 -0.99 -29.11
C ASP A 182 -14.48 -1.97 -27.94
N ALA A 183 -15.35 -1.76 -26.96
CA ALA A 183 -15.51 -2.65 -25.82
C ALA A 183 -15.97 -4.05 -26.25
N LEU A 184 -16.90 -4.14 -27.20
CA LEU A 184 -17.36 -5.42 -27.74
C LEU A 184 -16.25 -6.14 -28.50
N GLY A 185 -15.49 -5.40 -29.33
CA GLY A 185 -14.33 -5.94 -30.05
C GLY A 185 -13.26 -6.47 -29.09
N TYR A 186 -12.90 -5.69 -28.08
CA TYR A 186 -11.95 -6.09 -27.05
C TYR A 186 -12.40 -7.35 -26.29
N SER A 187 -13.65 -7.41 -25.86
CA SER A 187 -14.21 -8.57 -25.14
C SER A 187 -14.16 -9.85 -25.98
N ARG A 188 -14.44 -9.74 -27.28
CA ARG A 188 -14.34 -10.87 -28.22
C ARG A 188 -12.90 -11.39 -28.33
N ILE A 189 -11.93 -10.50 -28.50
CA ILE A 189 -10.50 -10.86 -28.59
C ILE A 189 -10.05 -11.50 -27.27
N LEU A 190 -10.38 -10.90 -26.14
CA LEU A 190 -9.98 -11.36 -24.81
C LEU A 190 -10.54 -12.76 -24.49
N SER A 191 -11.71 -13.11 -25.00
CA SER A 191 -12.35 -14.42 -24.80
C SER A 191 -11.75 -15.56 -25.67
N LEU A 192 -11.04 -15.23 -26.76
CA LEU A 192 -10.53 -16.22 -27.72
C LEU A 192 -9.71 -17.36 -27.09
N PRO A 193 -8.76 -17.11 -26.15
CA PRO A 193 -7.99 -18.20 -25.55
C PRO A 193 -8.87 -19.23 -24.84
N GLY A 194 -9.89 -18.79 -24.10
CA GLY A 194 -10.85 -19.70 -23.43
C GLY A 194 -11.72 -20.48 -24.43
N ILE A 195 -12.15 -19.82 -25.49
CA ILE A 195 -12.92 -20.46 -26.57
C ILE A 195 -12.08 -21.53 -27.27
N LEU A 196 -10.82 -21.22 -27.60
CA LEU A 196 -9.90 -22.15 -28.24
C LEU A 196 -9.61 -23.35 -27.35
N GLN A 197 -9.39 -23.14 -26.07
CA GLN A 197 -9.17 -24.22 -25.11
C GLN A 197 -10.40 -25.14 -25.01
N THR A 198 -11.59 -24.58 -24.98
CA THR A 198 -12.84 -25.35 -24.96
C THR A 198 -13.02 -26.16 -26.24
N ARG A 199 -12.71 -25.60 -27.40
CA ARG A 199 -12.76 -26.30 -28.68
C ARG A 199 -11.73 -27.41 -28.79
N ALA A 200 -10.49 -27.17 -28.31
CA ALA A 200 -9.40 -28.16 -28.34
C ALA A 200 -9.66 -29.32 -27.36
N GLY A 201 -10.36 -29.08 -26.24
CA GLY A 201 -10.71 -30.10 -25.27
C GLY A 201 -11.77 -31.14 -25.73
N GLY A 202 -12.39 -30.93 -26.89
CA GLY A 202 -13.44 -31.77 -27.44
C GLY A 202 -14.77 -31.61 -26.67
N LYS A 203 -15.88 -31.90 -27.34
CA LYS A 203 -17.17 -32.07 -26.66
C LYS A 203 -17.07 -33.41 -25.88
N LYS A 204 -17.26 -33.33 -24.54
CA LYS A 204 -17.67 -34.50 -23.79
C LYS A 204 -19.11 -34.82 -24.15
#